data_8ebaea6a648ca4f9307992350804f7ee
#
_entry.id   8ebaea6a648ca4f9307992350804f7ee
#
_cell.length_a   1.000
_cell.length_b   1.000
_cell.length_c   1.000
_cell.angle_alpha   90.00
_cell.angle_beta   90.00
_cell.angle_gamma   90.00
#
_symmetry.space_group_name_H-M   'P 1'
#
loop_
_entity.id
_entity.type
_entity.pdbx_description
1 polymer ?
#
loop_
_entity_poly.entity_id
_entity_poly.type
_entity_poly.pdbx_seq_one_letter_code
_entity_poly.pdbx_strand_id
1 'polypeptide(L)'
;TIGKPIVQGSDPNHYKLQVVNNRLGAGSSARLFQTLRIEKGYTYGAYSNISENQFQSTFLAYGQVRSNVTLESLEIFRELIKDYSDTFEESDLEKTKNLLIKQNTRRFETLGNLLDMLDTMSRFQLTKSYIEEQQETLVKMNLDEVRGLANRYLNEKNMIYVVAGDAKTQLSQVKEFGYGEPILLDREGNKDF
;
A
#
# COMPACT_ATOMS: atom_id res chain seq x y z
N THR A 1 -9.46 0.58 -6.64
CA THR A 1 -8.00 0.73 -6.56
C THR A 1 -7.63 2.19 -6.44
N ILE A 2 -6.67 2.49 -5.56
CA ILE A 2 -6.18 3.84 -5.29
C ILE A 2 -4.66 3.75 -5.31
N GLY A 3 -3.99 4.64 -6.03
CA GLY A 3 -2.54 4.54 -6.10
C GLY A 3 -1.85 5.68 -6.78
N LYS A 4 -0.53 5.61 -6.76
CA LYS A 4 0.35 6.58 -7.43
C LYS A 4 1.74 5.97 -7.68
N PRO A 5 2.48 6.49 -8.64
CA PRO A 5 3.91 6.24 -8.74
C PRO A 5 4.65 6.79 -7.51
N ILE A 6 5.67 6.05 -7.08
CA ILE A 6 6.57 6.44 -6.00
C ILE A 6 8.04 6.30 -6.43
N VAL A 7 8.96 6.12 -5.51
CA VAL A 7 10.38 5.93 -5.80
C VAL A 7 10.66 4.62 -6.55
N GLN A 8 11.79 4.53 -7.23
CA GLN A 8 12.28 3.28 -7.82
C GLN A 8 12.73 2.27 -6.74
N GLY A 9 12.81 0.98 -7.09
CA GLY A 9 13.16 -0.08 -6.14
C GLY A 9 14.56 0.03 -5.54
N SER A 10 15.51 0.68 -6.23
CA SER A 10 16.86 0.95 -5.74
C SER A 10 16.98 2.21 -4.87
N ASP A 11 15.90 2.98 -4.68
CA ASP A 11 15.92 4.16 -3.80
C ASP A 11 16.11 3.75 -2.33
N PRO A 12 16.95 4.43 -1.55
CA PRO A 12 17.15 4.12 -0.13
C PRO A 12 15.86 4.15 0.72
N ASN A 13 14.85 4.91 0.29
CA ASN A 13 13.56 4.95 0.97
C ASN A 13 12.61 3.83 0.56
N HIS A 14 12.90 3.05 -0.49
CA HIS A 14 11.99 2.02 -0.97
C HIS A 14 11.66 1.00 0.12
N TYR A 15 12.67 0.42 0.76
CA TYR A 15 12.46 -0.51 1.87
C TYR A 15 11.74 0.15 3.06
N LYS A 16 12.11 1.38 3.40
CA LYS A 16 11.44 2.13 4.48
C LYS A 16 9.95 2.36 4.18
N LEU A 17 9.59 2.59 2.92
CA LEU A 17 8.20 2.72 2.50
C LEU A 17 7.43 1.39 2.60
N GLN A 18 8.08 0.25 2.36
CA GLN A 18 7.48 -1.05 2.64
C GLN A 18 7.18 -1.22 4.13
N VAL A 19 8.09 -0.79 5.01
CA VAL A 19 7.87 -0.76 6.47
C VAL A 19 6.69 0.16 6.82
N VAL A 20 6.67 1.37 6.28
CA VAL A 20 5.56 2.33 6.48
C VAL A 20 4.23 1.72 6.03
N ASN A 21 4.17 1.08 4.87
CA ASN A 21 2.96 0.47 4.33
C ASN A 21 2.43 -0.71 5.16
N ASN A 22 3.28 -1.32 6.00
CA ASN A 22 2.92 -2.55 6.70
C ASN A 22 1.63 -2.41 7.52
N ARG A 23 1.50 -1.38 8.33
CA ARG A 23 0.30 -1.14 9.16
C ARG A 23 -0.89 -0.56 8.40
N LEU A 24 -0.66 0.03 7.22
CA LEU A 24 -1.74 0.52 6.39
C LEU A 24 -2.51 -0.63 5.71
N GLY A 25 -1.80 -1.54 5.02
CA GLY A 25 -2.51 -2.55 4.24
C GLY A 25 -1.74 -3.84 3.93
N ALA A 26 -0.57 -4.12 4.53
CA ALA A 26 0.21 -5.31 4.21
C ALA A 26 -0.21 -6.53 5.05
N GLY A 27 -1.51 -6.87 5.06
CA GLY A 27 -1.98 -8.08 5.72
C GLY A 27 -3.25 -7.90 6.54
N SER A 28 -3.72 -8.99 7.17
CA SER A 28 -5.00 -9.02 7.88
C SER A 28 -5.03 -8.21 9.17
N SER A 29 -3.89 -7.88 9.76
CA SER A 29 -3.81 -7.02 10.93
C SER A 29 -3.67 -5.53 10.59
N ALA A 30 -3.58 -5.19 9.31
CA ALA A 30 -3.44 -3.81 8.84
C ALA A 30 -4.78 -3.06 8.86
N ARG A 31 -4.71 -1.73 8.92
CA ARG A 31 -5.88 -0.86 9.10
C ARG A 31 -6.94 -1.02 8.02
N LEU A 32 -6.54 -1.11 6.74
CA LEU A 32 -7.48 -1.30 5.62
C LEU A 32 -8.31 -2.58 5.79
N PHE A 33 -7.66 -3.69 6.13
CA PHE A 33 -8.36 -4.96 6.35
C PHE A 33 -9.25 -4.90 7.59
N GLN A 34 -8.74 -4.38 8.70
CA GLN A 34 -9.50 -4.30 9.96
C GLN A 34 -10.76 -3.46 9.77
N THR A 35 -10.63 -2.28 9.17
CA THR A 35 -11.79 -1.40 8.99
C THR A 35 -12.77 -1.94 7.95
N LEU A 36 -12.32 -2.23 6.72
CA LEU A 36 -13.24 -2.58 5.64
C LEU A 36 -13.79 -4.02 5.74
N ARG A 37 -12.98 -4.96 6.25
CA ARG A 37 -13.39 -6.37 6.34
C ARG A 37 -14.00 -6.71 7.70
N ILE A 38 -13.31 -6.36 8.80
CA ILE A 38 -13.72 -6.83 10.13
C ILE A 38 -14.83 -5.94 10.71
N GLU A 39 -14.63 -4.62 10.72
CA GLU A 39 -15.59 -3.69 11.33
C GLU A 39 -16.81 -3.45 10.45
N LYS A 40 -16.60 -3.19 9.14
CA LYS A 40 -17.69 -2.83 8.21
C LYS A 40 -18.29 -4.02 7.46
N GLY A 41 -17.54 -5.10 7.25
CA GLY A 41 -18.01 -6.24 6.46
C GLY A 41 -18.28 -5.93 4.98
N TYR A 42 -17.62 -4.90 4.41
CA TYR A 42 -17.86 -4.44 3.04
C TYR A 42 -17.16 -5.28 1.98
N THR A 43 -16.11 -6.00 2.36
CA THR A 43 -15.23 -6.74 1.48
C THR A 43 -14.77 -8.05 2.11
N TYR A 44 -14.23 -8.97 1.29
CA TYR A 44 -13.45 -10.12 1.77
C TYR A 44 -11.99 -9.74 2.10
N GLY A 45 -11.51 -8.60 1.61
CA GLY A 45 -10.19 -8.09 1.93
C GLY A 45 -9.92 -6.74 1.29
N ALA A 46 -9.20 -5.89 2.01
CA ALA A 46 -8.68 -4.62 1.54
C ALA A 46 -7.22 -4.52 1.97
N TYR A 47 -6.35 -4.20 1.02
CA TYR A 47 -4.90 -4.26 1.20
C TYR A 47 -4.22 -3.06 0.54
N SER A 48 -2.95 -2.86 0.88
CA SER A 48 -2.05 -2.01 0.11
C SER A 48 -0.69 -2.67 -0.06
N ASN A 49 -0.04 -2.35 -1.15
CA ASN A 49 1.32 -2.80 -1.44
C ASN A 49 2.16 -1.71 -2.07
N ILE A 50 3.46 -1.91 -2.02
CA ILE A 50 4.45 -1.14 -2.76
C ILE A 50 5.15 -2.13 -3.68
N SER A 51 5.02 -1.92 -4.98
CA SER A 51 5.69 -2.76 -5.97
C SER A 51 7.20 -2.51 -5.95
N GLU A 52 7.96 -3.51 -6.39
CA GLU A 52 9.41 -3.43 -6.46
C GLU A 52 9.85 -3.46 -7.92
N ASN A 53 10.00 -2.27 -8.52
CA ASN A 53 10.38 -2.10 -9.92
C ASN A 53 11.68 -1.30 -10.07
N GLN A 54 12.47 -1.64 -11.09
CA GLN A 54 13.77 -1.00 -11.34
C GLN A 54 13.66 0.49 -11.64
N PHE A 55 12.66 0.90 -12.42
CA PHE A 55 12.54 2.28 -12.88
C PHE A 55 11.59 3.09 -12.01
N GLN A 56 10.41 2.57 -11.74
CA GLN A 56 9.41 3.26 -10.94
C GLN A 56 8.51 2.25 -10.24
N SER A 57 8.50 2.28 -8.93
CA SER A 57 7.55 1.52 -8.14
C SER A 57 6.23 2.28 -7.99
N THR A 58 5.21 1.56 -7.59
CA THR A 58 3.87 2.11 -7.33
C THR A 58 3.40 1.74 -5.94
N PHE A 59 2.76 2.67 -5.28
CA PHE A 59 1.87 2.39 -4.16
C PHE A 59 0.48 2.10 -4.70
N LEU A 60 -0.12 0.98 -4.28
CA LEU A 60 -1.51 0.63 -4.60
C LEU A 60 -2.24 0.21 -3.33
N ALA A 61 -3.41 0.82 -3.08
CA ALA A 61 -4.39 0.35 -2.11
C ALA A 61 -5.63 -0.14 -2.88
N TYR A 62 -6.16 -1.30 -2.51
CA TYR A 62 -7.22 -1.93 -3.28
C TYR A 62 -8.13 -2.83 -2.43
N GLY A 63 -9.34 -3.03 -2.91
CA GLY A 63 -10.32 -3.95 -2.36
C GLY A 63 -11.45 -4.18 -3.33
N GLN A 64 -12.12 -5.32 -3.23
CA GLN A 64 -13.35 -5.61 -3.95
C GLN A 64 -14.49 -5.49 -2.96
N VAL A 65 -15.38 -4.54 -3.17
CA VAL A 65 -16.48 -4.23 -2.28
C VAL A 65 -17.83 -4.50 -2.96
N ARG A 66 -18.88 -4.66 -2.17
CA ARG A 66 -20.23 -4.72 -2.73
C ARG A 66 -20.60 -3.37 -3.36
N SER A 67 -21.33 -3.40 -4.47
CA SER A 67 -21.68 -2.19 -5.23
C SER A 67 -22.42 -1.14 -4.41
N ASN A 68 -23.25 -1.55 -3.47
CA ASN A 68 -24.04 -0.64 -2.63
C ASN A 68 -23.24 0.07 -1.52
N VAL A 69 -21.94 -0.18 -1.41
CA VAL A 69 -21.02 0.46 -0.43
C VAL A 69 -19.76 1.01 -1.10
N THR A 70 -19.84 1.29 -2.41
CA THR A 70 -18.70 1.79 -3.18
C THR A 70 -18.23 3.15 -2.68
N LEU A 71 -19.15 4.10 -2.50
CA LEU A 71 -18.83 5.45 -2.04
C LEU A 71 -18.22 5.43 -0.63
N GLU A 72 -18.89 4.78 0.31
CA GLU A 72 -18.42 4.68 1.70
C GLU A 72 -17.05 3.99 1.79
N SER A 73 -16.82 3.00 0.91
CA SER A 73 -15.51 2.34 0.86
C SER A 73 -14.42 3.27 0.33
N LEU A 74 -14.69 4.08 -0.70
CA LEU A 74 -13.76 5.08 -1.20
C LEU A 74 -13.43 6.13 -0.13
N GLU A 75 -14.42 6.58 0.61
CA GLU A 75 -14.26 7.52 1.72
C GLU A 75 -13.36 6.94 2.82
N ILE A 76 -13.61 5.69 3.23
CA ILE A 76 -12.78 5.00 4.23
C ILE A 76 -11.34 4.86 3.74
N PHE A 77 -11.11 4.46 2.49
CA PHE A 77 -9.76 4.39 1.93
C PHE A 77 -9.07 5.76 1.99
N ARG A 78 -9.76 6.82 1.56
CA ARG A 78 -9.24 8.19 1.58
C ARG A 78 -8.88 8.64 3.00
N GLU A 79 -9.77 8.46 3.95
CA GLU A 79 -9.56 8.86 5.35
C GLU A 79 -8.40 8.09 5.99
N LEU A 80 -8.36 6.77 5.82
CA LEU A 80 -7.26 5.96 6.35
C LEU A 80 -5.90 6.33 5.76
N ILE A 81 -5.82 6.71 4.48
CA ILE A 81 -4.59 7.19 3.86
C ILE A 81 -4.25 8.60 4.34
N LYS A 82 -5.24 9.50 4.37
CA LYS A 82 -5.07 10.90 4.77
C LYS A 82 -4.55 11.04 6.20
N ASP A 83 -5.18 10.33 7.13
CA ASP A 83 -4.89 10.47 8.56
C ASP A 83 -3.77 9.51 9.02
N TYR A 84 -3.18 8.75 8.07
CA TYR A 84 -2.23 7.69 8.39
C TYR A 84 -0.99 8.19 9.14
N SER A 85 -0.38 9.28 8.66
CA SER A 85 0.82 9.84 9.29
C SER A 85 0.54 10.31 10.72
N ASP A 86 -0.58 10.96 10.95
CA ASP A 86 -0.91 11.58 12.23
C ASP A 86 -1.36 10.55 13.27
N THR A 87 -2.01 9.49 12.81
CA THR A 87 -2.54 8.41 13.66
C THR A 87 -1.59 7.22 13.84
N PHE A 88 -0.43 7.21 13.17
CA PHE A 88 0.56 6.15 13.37
C PHE A 88 1.29 6.36 14.69
N GLU A 89 1.29 5.35 15.56
CA GLU A 89 1.81 5.41 16.92
C GLU A 89 3.07 4.55 17.09
N GLU A 90 3.81 4.79 18.19
CA GLU A 90 4.98 3.97 18.56
C GLU A 90 4.62 2.49 18.67
N SER A 91 3.42 2.18 19.18
CA SER A 91 2.90 0.81 19.27
C SER A 91 2.73 0.14 17.89
N ASP A 92 2.43 0.92 16.84
CA ASP A 92 2.34 0.42 15.47
C ASP A 92 3.74 0.11 14.91
N LEU A 93 4.71 0.98 15.20
CA LEU A 93 6.11 0.77 14.79
C LEU A 93 6.69 -0.48 15.44
N GLU A 94 6.51 -0.65 16.74
CA GLU A 94 6.99 -1.82 17.46
C GLU A 94 6.36 -3.13 16.95
N LYS A 95 5.05 -3.14 16.69
CA LYS A 95 4.37 -4.29 16.09
C LYS A 95 4.92 -4.60 14.70
N THR A 96 5.18 -3.57 13.88
CA THR A 96 5.76 -3.72 12.55
C THR A 96 7.17 -4.29 12.61
N LYS A 97 8.06 -3.72 13.46
CA LYS A 97 9.42 -4.22 13.65
C LYS A 97 9.41 -5.69 14.06
N ASN A 98 8.64 -6.03 15.07
CA ASN A 98 8.53 -7.40 15.57
C ASN A 98 8.03 -8.39 14.50
N LEU A 99 7.06 -7.99 13.68
CA LEU A 99 6.54 -8.81 12.59
C LEU A 99 7.60 -9.04 11.51
N LEU A 100 8.24 -7.97 11.03
CA LEU A 100 9.21 -8.04 9.93
C LEU A 100 10.50 -8.77 10.34
N ILE A 101 10.98 -8.58 11.58
CA ILE A 101 12.12 -9.35 12.11
C ILE A 101 11.79 -10.85 12.13
N LYS A 102 10.61 -11.23 12.59
CA LYS A 102 10.17 -12.64 12.59
C LYS A 102 10.01 -13.19 11.16
N GLN A 103 9.58 -12.39 10.22
CA GLN A 103 9.48 -12.80 8.82
C GLN A 103 10.85 -13.02 8.16
N ASN A 104 11.86 -12.25 8.55
CA ASN A 104 13.22 -12.40 8.00
C ASN A 104 13.79 -13.81 8.22
N THR A 105 13.49 -14.47 9.34
CA THR A 105 13.95 -15.84 9.59
C THR A 105 13.41 -16.85 8.56
N ARG A 106 12.22 -16.60 8.02
CA ARG A 106 11.55 -17.48 7.04
C ARG A 106 12.04 -17.29 5.61
N ARG A 107 12.81 -16.24 5.33
CA ARG A 107 13.33 -15.97 3.96
C ARG A 107 14.25 -17.06 3.45
N PHE A 108 14.80 -17.88 4.33
CA PHE A 108 15.77 -18.93 4.00
C PHE A 108 15.15 -20.34 4.01
N GLU A 109 13.86 -20.47 4.26
CA GLU A 109 13.23 -21.77 4.50
C GLU A 109 12.91 -22.55 3.22
N THR A 110 12.77 -21.89 2.06
CA THR A 110 12.38 -22.53 0.82
C THR A 110 13.29 -22.15 -0.35
N LEU A 111 13.42 -23.05 -1.33
CA LEU A 111 14.15 -22.76 -2.58
C LEU A 111 13.54 -21.56 -3.33
N GLY A 112 12.19 -21.42 -3.31
CA GLY A 112 11.50 -20.28 -3.91
C GLY A 112 11.95 -18.96 -3.30
N ASN A 113 11.96 -18.87 -1.97
CA ASN A 113 12.42 -17.66 -1.27
C ASN A 113 13.90 -17.33 -1.59
N LEU A 114 14.76 -18.36 -1.68
CA LEU A 114 16.16 -18.15 -2.05
C LEU A 114 16.29 -17.65 -3.49
N LEU A 115 15.49 -18.18 -4.41
CA LEU A 115 15.47 -17.71 -5.80
C LEU A 115 15.01 -16.25 -5.89
N ASP A 116 13.95 -15.88 -5.18
CA ASP A 116 13.45 -14.51 -5.11
C ASP A 116 14.51 -13.55 -4.55
N MET A 117 15.27 -14.00 -3.56
CA MET A 117 16.40 -13.22 -3.03
C MET A 117 17.50 -13.00 -4.08
N LEU A 118 17.87 -14.04 -4.83
CA LEU A 118 18.87 -13.94 -5.90
C LEU A 118 18.38 -13.05 -7.05
N ASP A 119 17.11 -13.16 -7.42
CA ASP A 119 16.49 -12.27 -8.42
C ASP A 119 16.54 -10.82 -7.96
N THR A 120 16.14 -10.53 -6.71
CA THR A 120 16.20 -9.20 -6.12
C THR A 120 17.64 -8.66 -6.11
N MET A 121 18.60 -9.46 -5.68
CA MET A 121 20.03 -9.08 -5.70
C MET A 121 20.52 -8.77 -7.11
N SER A 122 20.17 -9.60 -8.09
CA SER A 122 20.57 -9.42 -9.48
C SER A 122 19.93 -8.17 -10.08
N ARG A 123 18.62 -7.98 -9.86
CA ARG A 123 17.83 -6.89 -10.44
C ARG A 123 18.26 -5.51 -9.94
N PHE A 124 18.60 -5.42 -8.65
CA PHE A 124 18.97 -4.16 -8.00
C PHE A 124 20.47 -4.04 -7.70
N GLN A 125 21.28 -5.01 -8.17
CA GLN A 125 22.74 -5.06 -7.94
C GLN A 125 23.11 -4.97 -6.45
N LEU A 126 22.34 -5.67 -5.60
CA LEU A 126 22.53 -5.66 -4.16
C LEU A 126 23.67 -6.62 -3.76
N THR A 127 24.33 -6.28 -2.67
CA THR A 127 25.37 -7.14 -2.04
C THR A 127 24.74 -8.24 -1.20
N LYS A 128 25.56 -9.21 -0.75
CA LYS A 128 25.06 -10.28 0.15
C LYS A 128 24.54 -9.75 1.49
N SER A 129 25.00 -8.56 1.90
CA SER A 129 24.61 -7.92 3.17
C SER A 129 23.29 -7.17 3.11
N TYR A 130 22.59 -7.14 1.95
CA TYR A 130 21.40 -6.32 1.82
C TYR A 130 20.29 -6.62 2.85
N ILE A 131 20.16 -7.88 3.27
CA ILE A 131 19.17 -8.28 4.29
C ILE A 131 19.56 -7.74 5.66
N GLU A 132 20.85 -7.82 6.00
CA GLU A 132 21.37 -7.26 7.25
C GLU A 132 21.22 -5.74 7.26
N GLU A 133 21.52 -5.07 6.15
CA GLU A 133 21.34 -3.63 5.97
C GLU A 133 19.86 -3.21 6.08
N GLN A 134 18.94 -4.00 5.51
CA GLN A 134 17.49 -3.79 5.68
C GLN A 134 17.08 -3.98 7.13
N GLN A 135 17.59 -4.99 7.82
CA GLN A 135 17.30 -5.23 9.23
C GLN A 135 17.86 -4.12 10.13
N GLU A 136 19.07 -3.65 9.88
CA GLU A 136 19.62 -2.49 10.59
C GLU A 136 18.78 -1.24 10.36
N THR A 137 18.37 -1.00 9.12
CA THR A 137 17.47 0.11 8.76
C THR A 137 16.18 0.01 9.54
N LEU A 138 15.53 -1.17 9.56
CA LEU A 138 14.29 -1.41 10.29
C LEU A 138 14.43 -1.10 11.79
N VAL A 139 15.51 -1.58 12.41
CA VAL A 139 15.75 -1.37 13.85
C VAL A 139 15.97 0.12 14.17
N LYS A 140 16.68 0.84 13.30
CA LYS A 140 17.01 2.27 13.49
C LYS A 140 15.82 3.22 13.20
N MET A 141 14.83 2.78 12.41
CA MET A 141 13.64 3.61 12.13
C MET A 141 12.93 4.04 13.41
N ASN A 142 12.54 5.31 13.46
CA ASN A 142 11.78 5.89 14.57
C ASN A 142 10.42 6.42 14.08
N LEU A 143 9.57 6.82 15.01
CA LEU A 143 8.22 7.29 14.73
C LEU A 143 8.19 8.52 13.81
N ASP A 144 9.06 9.49 14.05
CA ASP A 144 9.12 10.72 13.26
C ASP A 144 9.49 10.44 11.80
N GLU A 145 10.44 9.52 11.58
CA GLU A 145 10.82 9.10 10.24
C GLU A 145 9.67 8.40 9.52
N VAL A 146 8.93 7.50 10.20
CA VAL A 146 7.77 6.81 9.62
C VAL A 146 6.67 7.81 9.25
N ARG A 147 6.34 8.73 10.14
CA ARG A 147 5.35 9.79 9.91
C ARG A 147 5.77 10.72 8.76
N GLY A 148 7.04 11.12 8.74
CA GLY A 148 7.59 11.94 7.66
C GLY A 148 7.51 11.27 6.29
N LEU A 149 7.85 9.98 6.21
CA LEU A 149 7.74 9.20 4.98
C LEU A 149 6.27 9.01 4.56
N ALA A 150 5.38 8.69 5.51
CA ALA A 150 3.95 8.56 5.24
C ALA A 150 3.37 9.87 4.68
N ASN A 151 3.62 11.00 5.33
CA ASN A 151 3.15 12.31 4.89
C ASN A 151 3.67 12.68 3.49
N ARG A 152 4.94 12.40 3.21
CA ARG A 152 5.56 12.73 1.92
C ARG A 152 5.05 11.84 0.78
N TYR A 153 4.89 10.54 1.01
CA TYR A 153 4.67 9.57 -0.06
C TYR A 153 3.24 9.03 -0.13
N LEU A 154 2.49 9.02 0.98
CA LEU A 154 1.12 8.50 1.03
C LEU A 154 0.06 9.61 1.13
N ASN A 155 0.34 10.79 0.56
CA ASN A 155 -0.61 11.90 0.54
C ASN A 155 -1.77 11.59 -0.40
N GLU A 156 -3.01 11.56 0.13
CA GLU A 156 -4.23 11.18 -0.58
C GLU A 156 -4.57 12.12 -1.74
N LYS A 157 -4.17 13.40 -1.66
CA LYS A 157 -4.43 14.42 -2.71
C LYS A 157 -3.69 14.13 -4.02
N ASN A 158 -2.64 13.33 -3.96
CA ASN A 158 -1.81 12.97 -5.11
C ASN A 158 -2.09 11.55 -5.60
N MET A 159 -3.18 10.92 -5.16
CA MET A 159 -3.57 9.57 -5.57
C MET A 159 -4.48 9.61 -6.79
N ILE A 160 -4.41 8.55 -7.58
CA ILE A 160 -5.33 8.26 -8.67
C ILE A 160 -6.34 7.24 -8.15
N TYR A 161 -7.62 7.53 -8.30
CA TYR A 161 -8.71 6.65 -7.88
C TYR A 161 -9.30 5.97 -9.12
N VAL A 162 -9.31 4.65 -9.14
CA VAL A 162 -9.89 3.85 -10.23
C VAL A 162 -10.96 2.92 -9.66
N VAL A 163 -12.16 3.06 -10.16
CA VAL A 163 -13.32 2.23 -9.80
C VAL A 163 -13.73 1.39 -11.01
N ALA A 164 -13.76 0.08 -10.84
CA ALA A 164 -14.28 -0.85 -11.83
C ALA A 164 -15.63 -1.40 -11.34
N GLY A 165 -16.68 -1.22 -12.13
CA GLY A 165 -18.03 -1.62 -11.77
C GLY A 165 -19.06 -1.26 -12.84
N ASP A 166 -20.33 -1.46 -12.54
CA ASP A 166 -21.41 -1.04 -13.44
C ASP A 166 -21.61 0.48 -13.37
N ALA A 167 -21.17 1.18 -14.40
CA ALA A 167 -21.28 2.64 -14.49
C ALA A 167 -22.74 3.15 -14.35
N LYS A 168 -23.71 2.39 -14.81
CA LYS A 168 -25.15 2.80 -14.73
C LYS A 168 -25.62 2.97 -13.29
N THR A 169 -25.09 2.17 -12.37
CA THR A 169 -25.48 2.18 -10.97
C THR A 169 -24.48 2.90 -10.05
N GLN A 170 -23.21 3.02 -10.48
CA GLN A 170 -22.14 3.51 -9.60
C GLN A 170 -21.68 4.93 -9.92
N LEU A 171 -21.87 5.42 -11.16
CA LEU A 171 -21.30 6.70 -11.57
C LEU A 171 -21.81 7.89 -10.73
N SER A 172 -23.09 7.90 -10.37
CA SER A 172 -23.67 8.96 -9.53
C SER A 172 -23.00 8.98 -8.14
N GLN A 173 -22.83 7.82 -7.53
CA GLN A 173 -22.18 7.69 -6.22
C GLN A 173 -20.69 8.11 -6.27
N VAL A 174 -19.98 7.71 -7.33
CA VAL A 174 -18.59 8.11 -7.52
C VAL A 174 -18.44 9.62 -7.70
N LYS A 175 -19.40 10.29 -8.31
CA LYS A 175 -19.44 11.76 -8.38
C LYS A 175 -19.56 12.43 -7.01
N GLU A 176 -20.34 11.85 -6.10
CA GLU A 176 -20.51 12.35 -4.73
C GLU A 176 -19.24 12.26 -3.90
N PHE A 177 -18.28 11.42 -4.31
CA PHE A 177 -16.97 11.33 -3.64
C PHE A 177 -16.18 12.66 -3.63
N GLY A 178 -16.50 13.58 -4.56
CA GLY A 178 -15.99 14.95 -4.55
C GLY A 178 -14.51 15.08 -4.92
N TYR A 179 -13.96 14.12 -5.66
CA TYR A 179 -12.55 14.14 -6.11
C TYR A 179 -12.39 14.66 -7.56
N GLY A 180 -13.39 15.37 -8.05
CA GLY A 180 -13.51 15.86 -9.42
C GLY A 180 -14.51 15.07 -10.24
N GLU A 181 -14.72 15.44 -11.51
CA GLU A 181 -15.60 14.70 -12.40
C GLU A 181 -14.95 13.36 -12.80
N PRO A 182 -15.62 12.22 -12.56
CA PRO A 182 -15.13 10.93 -12.99
C PRO A 182 -14.98 10.85 -14.51
N ILE A 183 -13.88 10.30 -14.97
CA ILE A 183 -13.66 10.01 -16.38
C ILE A 183 -14.13 8.57 -16.62
N LEU A 184 -15.17 8.39 -17.46
CA LEU A 184 -15.59 7.06 -17.87
C LEU A 184 -14.62 6.52 -18.93
N LEU A 185 -14.18 5.29 -18.69
CA LEU A 185 -13.26 4.58 -19.59
C LEU A 185 -13.92 3.28 -20.05
N ASP A 186 -13.64 2.86 -21.28
CA ASP A 186 -13.96 1.53 -21.78
C ASP A 186 -13.05 0.46 -21.16
N ARG A 187 -13.19 -0.80 -21.58
CA ARG A 187 -12.39 -1.90 -21.05
C ARG A 187 -10.92 -1.84 -21.47
N GLU A 188 -10.61 -1.14 -22.53
CA GLU A 188 -9.28 -0.90 -23.08
C GLU A 188 -8.62 0.33 -22.44
N GLY A 189 -9.35 1.08 -21.61
CA GLY A 189 -8.86 2.28 -20.95
C GLY A 189 -8.97 3.57 -21.78
N ASN A 190 -9.69 3.54 -22.90
CA ASN A 190 -9.96 4.74 -23.68
C ASN A 190 -11.15 5.49 -23.07
N LYS A 191 -11.21 6.81 -23.29
CA LYS A 191 -12.38 7.59 -22.90
C LYS A 191 -13.60 7.10 -23.68
N ASP A 192 -14.63 6.74 -22.93
CA ASP A 192 -15.95 6.43 -23.48
C ASP A 192 -16.70 7.76 -23.63
N PHE A 193 -17.01 8.13 -24.89
CA PHE A 193 -17.69 9.38 -25.26
C PHE A 193 -19.18 9.16 -25.40
#